data_c847def6068ca7b32d5d358f1dbcbb4e
#
_entry.id   c847def6068ca7b32d5d358f1dbcbb4e
#
_cell.length_a   1.000
_cell.length_b   1.000
_cell.length_c   1.000
_cell.angle_alpha   90.00
_cell.angle_beta   90.00
_cell.angle_gamma   90.00
#
_symmetry.space_group_name_H-M   'P 1'
#
loop_
_entity.id
_entity.type
_entity.pdbx_description
1 polymer ?
#
loop_
_entity_poly.entity_id
_entity_poly.type
_entity_poly.pdbx_seq_one_letter_code
_entity_poly.pdbx_strand_id
1 'polypeptide(L)'
;MSNTLFEPSVGNKIFNQIAAKEKKLEIIHGYYVTSILKEGNSVKGATFKNDKNETLEVHAKITIDATDIGETLKMAGAAYRLGMDSQKETKEANAPLKANNIVQDLTWVAILKDYGKGTDKTIAKPSNYSASNFTGSCMETVDHKEIDCDKMLSYGKMPNNKYMINWPKKGNDVYLDVVELSREDRNKELLKARNYTLQFVYYIQNELGYKNLGLADDEFDTSDLLAYAPYYREGRRVKGVSFLTYNHVADPYNQKEALYKTGISVGDYPVDHHHKQNPNAPDLGFPAVPSYNVPLGSLIPEKVDGFIVSDKAISASNLINGATRLQPVVLLTGQAAGTLAGVAIKNNIEPRKVSVREVQQSLLNQKAYIMPLYDVKPTDPAFEAIQKITATGILKTKGESYKWANRTWFYPEQNITVQEFTEGLNQFDKKNKIVKSSVLLTEQEAVNILTKAGAKFPKENLSAKPISKRNLAILIEESLHAFEKEIDFSGNIKTKK
;
A
#
# COMPACT_ATOMS: atom_id res chain seq x y z
N MET A 1 16.97 -2.41 -9.49
CA MET A 1 15.87 -2.43 -10.46
C MET A 1 15.00 -3.63 -10.22
N SER A 2 13.70 -3.46 -10.37
CA SER A 2 12.74 -4.55 -10.19
C SER A 2 12.77 -5.45 -11.43
N ASN A 3 12.94 -6.76 -11.24
CA ASN A 3 12.73 -7.74 -12.31
C ASN A 3 11.24 -7.97 -12.60
N THR A 4 10.37 -7.13 -12.02
CA THR A 4 8.91 -7.27 -12.07
C THR A 4 8.23 -6.12 -12.81
N LEU A 5 9.00 -5.25 -13.51
CA LEU A 5 8.42 -4.27 -14.42
C LEU A 5 7.77 -4.97 -15.60
N PHE A 6 6.59 -4.52 -15.97
CA PHE A 6 5.81 -5.04 -17.09
C PHE A 6 5.20 -3.90 -17.89
N GLU A 7 4.82 -4.19 -19.11
CA GLU A 7 4.18 -3.22 -20.01
C GLU A 7 2.78 -2.88 -19.53
N PRO A 8 2.37 -1.59 -19.51
CA PRO A 8 1.03 -1.17 -19.11
C PRO A 8 -0.09 -1.88 -19.89
N SER A 9 0.10 -2.09 -21.19
CA SER A 9 -0.83 -2.83 -22.07
C SER A 9 -1.05 -4.28 -21.60
N VAL A 10 0.02 -4.95 -21.13
CA VAL A 10 -0.05 -6.31 -20.56
C VAL A 10 -0.81 -6.30 -19.24
N GLY A 11 -0.54 -5.32 -18.37
CA GLY A 11 -1.29 -5.14 -17.13
C GLY A 11 -2.77 -4.94 -17.38
N ASN A 12 -3.14 -4.04 -18.28
CA ASN A 12 -4.52 -3.79 -18.67
C ASN A 12 -5.21 -5.06 -19.21
N LYS A 13 -4.53 -5.80 -20.08
CA LYS A 13 -5.05 -7.08 -20.60
C LYS A 13 -5.35 -8.09 -19.48
N ILE A 14 -4.43 -8.23 -18.51
CA ILE A 14 -4.60 -9.15 -17.38
C ILE A 14 -5.78 -8.74 -16.51
N PHE A 15 -5.91 -7.45 -16.16
CA PHE A 15 -7.05 -6.96 -15.38
C PHE A 15 -8.38 -7.19 -16.09
N ASN A 16 -8.46 -6.92 -17.39
CA ASN A 16 -9.65 -7.20 -18.20
C ASN A 16 -9.97 -8.70 -18.22
N GLN A 17 -8.97 -9.58 -18.32
CA GLN A 17 -9.18 -11.04 -18.27
C GLN A 17 -9.68 -11.52 -16.91
N ILE A 18 -9.19 -10.92 -15.80
CA ILE A 18 -9.69 -11.22 -14.46
C ILE A 18 -11.13 -10.76 -14.33
N ALA A 19 -11.42 -9.52 -14.70
CA ALA A 19 -12.77 -8.94 -14.63
C ALA A 19 -13.79 -9.72 -15.47
N ALA A 20 -13.43 -10.17 -16.67
CA ALA A 20 -14.31 -10.94 -17.55
C ALA A 20 -14.76 -12.30 -16.97
N LYS A 21 -14.04 -12.83 -15.96
CA LYS A 21 -14.42 -14.06 -15.26
C LYS A 21 -15.50 -13.82 -14.21
N GLU A 22 -15.70 -12.59 -13.79
CA GLU A 22 -16.62 -12.22 -12.72
C GLU A 22 -17.99 -11.86 -13.29
N LYS A 23 -18.88 -12.84 -13.39
CA LYS A 23 -20.22 -12.70 -14.02
C LYS A 23 -21.12 -11.64 -13.38
N LYS A 24 -20.85 -11.23 -12.15
CA LYS A 24 -21.62 -10.23 -11.40
C LYS A 24 -20.94 -8.85 -11.36
N LEU A 25 -19.82 -8.69 -12.05
CA LEU A 25 -19.11 -7.43 -12.17
C LEU A 25 -19.56 -6.72 -13.45
N GLU A 26 -20.03 -5.49 -13.30
CA GLU A 26 -20.30 -4.57 -14.39
C GLU A 26 -19.24 -3.47 -14.36
N ILE A 27 -18.62 -3.20 -15.51
CA ILE A 27 -17.62 -2.14 -15.67
C ILE A 27 -18.18 -1.11 -16.64
N ILE A 28 -18.30 0.12 -16.19
CA ILE A 28 -18.79 1.25 -16.99
C ILE A 28 -17.65 2.24 -17.19
N HIS A 29 -17.25 2.46 -18.43
CA HIS A 29 -16.20 3.38 -18.82
C HIS A 29 -16.73 4.75 -19.27
N GLY A 30 -15.87 5.77 -19.24
CA GLY A 30 -16.17 7.09 -19.77
C GLY A 30 -17.04 7.97 -18.89
N TYR A 31 -17.22 7.59 -17.61
CA TYR A 31 -17.96 8.37 -16.62
C TYR A 31 -17.06 8.88 -15.52
N TYR A 32 -17.34 10.06 -15.00
CA TYR A 32 -16.70 10.64 -13.83
C TYR A 32 -17.73 11.00 -12.76
N VAL A 33 -17.36 10.85 -11.50
CA VAL A 33 -18.23 11.14 -10.37
C VAL A 33 -18.51 12.67 -10.27
N THR A 34 -19.76 13.02 -10.01
CA THR A 34 -20.19 14.41 -9.84
C THR A 34 -20.75 14.70 -8.46
N SER A 35 -21.36 13.70 -7.81
CA SER A 35 -21.87 13.83 -6.45
C SER A 35 -21.98 12.46 -5.77
N ILE A 36 -22.09 12.46 -4.46
CA ILE A 36 -22.35 11.29 -3.62
C ILE A 36 -23.78 11.37 -3.09
N LEU A 37 -24.52 10.26 -3.25
CA LEU A 37 -25.86 10.10 -2.71
C LEU A 37 -25.77 9.76 -1.22
N LYS A 38 -26.50 10.47 -0.36
CA LYS A 38 -26.45 10.31 1.09
C LYS A 38 -27.82 10.34 1.75
N GLU A 39 -27.93 9.55 2.84
CA GLU A 39 -28.99 9.65 3.83
C GLU A 39 -28.34 9.92 5.20
N GLY A 40 -28.44 11.13 5.71
CA GLY A 40 -27.71 11.55 6.89
C GLY A 40 -26.19 11.42 6.69
N ASN A 41 -25.54 10.60 7.52
CA ASN A 41 -24.10 10.31 7.42
C ASN A 41 -23.78 9.06 6.59
N SER A 42 -24.79 8.37 6.06
CA SER A 42 -24.60 7.14 5.29
C SER A 42 -24.56 7.43 3.79
N VAL A 43 -23.54 6.95 3.11
CA VAL A 43 -23.44 6.95 1.65
C VAL A 43 -24.36 5.87 1.09
N LYS A 44 -25.10 6.17 0.04
CA LYS A 44 -26.08 5.30 -0.63
C LYS A 44 -25.81 5.11 -2.10
N GLY A 45 -24.70 5.66 -2.60
CA GLY A 45 -24.32 5.58 -3.99
C GLY A 45 -23.66 6.86 -4.49
N ALA A 46 -23.65 7.02 -5.80
CA ALA A 46 -23.05 8.18 -6.46
C ALA A 46 -23.74 8.50 -7.78
N THR A 47 -23.61 9.76 -8.18
CA THR A 47 -24.04 10.25 -9.50
C THR A 47 -22.80 10.51 -10.35
N PHE A 48 -22.86 10.10 -11.59
CA PHE A 48 -21.80 10.20 -12.58
C PHE A 48 -22.26 10.95 -13.82
N LYS A 49 -21.32 11.52 -14.55
CA LYS A 49 -21.54 12.10 -15.89
C LYS A 49 -20.47 11.62 -16.86
N ASN A 50 -20.82 11.59 -18.14
CA ASN A 50 -19.86 11.40 -19.23
C ASN A 50 -19.61 12.73 -19.97
N ASP A 51 -18.73 12.71 -20.96
CA ASP A 51 -18.38 13.92 -21.76
C ASP A 51 -19.54 14.42 -22.66
N LYS A 52 -20.62 13.61 -22.82
CA LYS A 52 -21.88 14.02 -23.48
C LYS A 52 -22.89 14.62 -22.51
N ASN A 53 -22.53 14.81 -21.24
CA ASN A 53 -23.39 15.25 -20.14
C ASN A 53 -24.55 14.27 -19.81
N GLU A 54 -24.47 13.02 -20.26
CA GLU A 54 -25.41 11.99 -19.83
C GLU A 54 -25.12 11.64 -18.35
N THR A 55 -26.21 11.56 -17.57
CA THR A 55 -26.12 11.31 -16.13
C THR A 55 -26.43 9.83 -15.84
N LEU A 56 -25.63 9.21 -14.99
CA LEU A 56 -25.84 7.87 -14.44
C LEU A 56 -25.89 7.96 -12.91
N GLU A 57 -27.00 7.52 -12.32
CA GLU A 57 -27.15 7.41 -10.88
C GLU A 57 -27.06 5.94 -10.46
N VAL A 58 -26.19 5.63 -9.51
CA VAL A 58 -25.97 4.27 -8.99
C VAL A 58 -26.25 4.25 -7.49
N HIS A 59 -27.26 3.48 -7.09
CA HIS A 59 -27.54 3.20 -5.69
C HIS A 59 -26.79 1.97 -5.22
N ALA A 60 -26.17 2.04 -4.04
CA ALA A 60 -25.35 0.97 -3.49
C ALA A 60 -25.50 0.87 -1.97
N LYS A 61 -25.42 -0.37 -1.45
CA LYS A 61 -25.34 -0.61 0.00
C LYS A 61 -23.99 -0.14 0.57
N ILE A 62 -22.91 -0.36 -0.19
CA ILE A 62 -21.56 0.07 0.14
C ILE A 62 -20.94 0.71 -1.10
N THR A 63 -20.34 1.87 -0.92
CA THR A 63 -19.55 2.57 -1.96
C THR A 63 -18.07 2.54 -1.58
N ILE A 64 -17.20 2.23 -2.54
CA ILE A 64 -15.75 2.21 -2.33
C ILE A 64 -15.13 3.32 -3.20
N ASP A 65 -14.40 4.26 -2.57
CA ASP A 65 -13.53 5.19 -3.28
C ASP A 65 -12.16 4.53 -3.49
N ALA A 66 -11.84 4.23 -4.73
CA ALA A 66 -10.54 3.74 -5.17
C ALA A 66 -9.90 4.71 -6.19
N THR A 67 -10.24 6.00 -6.10
CA THR A 67 -9.64 7.02 -6.95
C THR A 67 -8.24 7.39 -6.46
N ASP A 68 -7.34 7.73 -7.37
CA ASP A 68 -5.93 8.07 -7.08
C ASP A 68 -5.73 9.15 -6.02
N ILE A 69 -6.66 10.10 -5.93
CA ILE A 69 -6.52 11.30 -5.08
C ILE A 69 -7.62 11.43 -4.02
N GLY A 70 -8.41 10.37 -3.77
CA GLY A 70 -9.54 10.44 -2.84
C GLY A 70 -10.59 11.46 -3.30
N GLU A 71 -11.01 11.35 -4.56
CA GLU A 71 -11.90 12.33 -5.22
C GLU A 71 -13.22 12.50 -4.49
N THR A 72 -13.79 11.39 -4.01
CA THR A 72 -15.12 11.39 -3.42
C THR A 72 -15.15 11.67 -1.93
N LEU A 73 -14.00 11.71 -1.23
CA LEU A 73 -13.94 11.98 0.21
C LEU A 73 -14.64 13.29 0.59
N LYS A 74 -14.31 14.39 -0.13
CA LYS A 74 -14.91 15.70 0.08
C LYS A 74 -16.41 15.70 -0.21
N MET A 75 -16.83 15.05 -1.29
CA MET A 75 -18.24 14.91 -1.68
C MET A 75 -19.03 14.08 -0.67
N ALA A 76 -18.44 13.06 -0.09
CA ALA A 76 -19.05 12.22 0.95
C ALA A 76 -19.13 12.95 2.31
N GLY A 77 -18.43 14.08 2.49
CA GLY A 77 -18.29 14.78 3.76
C GLY A 77 -17.40 14.01 4.76
N ALA A 78 -16.52 13.16 4.26
CA ALA A 78 -15.53 12.46 5.07
C ALA A 78 -14.37 13.42 5.40
N ALA A 79 -13.97 13.47 6.66
CA ALA A 79 -12.80 14.22 7.07
C ALA A 79 -11.53 13.60 6.49
N TYR A 80 -10.59 14.42 6.04
CA TYR A 80 -9.34 13.95 5.45
C TYR A 80 -8.15 14.83 5.83
N ARG A 81 -6.95 14.35 5.54
CA ARG A 81 -5.67 15.05 5.59
C ARG A 81 -5.19 15.28 4.18
N LEU A 82 -4.47 16.35 3.97
CA LEU A 82 -3.81 16.68 2.70
C LEU A 82 -2.40 17.19 3.00
N GLY A 83 -1.42 16.74 2.23
CA GLY A 83 -0.02 17.12 2.41
C GLY A 83 0.58 16.59 3.71
N MET A 84 1.57 17.28 4.26
CA MET A 84 2.38 16.79 5.36
C MET A 84 1.71 17.00 6.71
N ASP A 85 1.58 15.90 7.47
CA ASP A 85 1.09 15.93 8.85
C ASP A 85 2.15 16.51 9.80
N SER A 86 1.72 17.13 10.92
CA SER A 86 2.66 17.65 11.90
C SER A 86 3.22 16.58 12.82
N GLN A 87 4.46 16.79 13.30
CA GLN A 87 5.08 15.97 14.34
C GLN A 87 4.22 15.89 15.61
N LYS A 88 3.51 16.97 15.96
CA LYS A 88 2.60 16.98 17.10
C LYS A 88 1.48 15.96 16.96
N GLU A 89 0.92 15.81 15.77
CA GLU A 89 -0.19 14.87 15.49
C GLU A 89 0.31 13.43 15.39
N THR A 90 1.35 13.18 14.60
CA THR A 90 1.81 11.84 14.26
C THR A 90 2.82 11.26 15.25
N LYS A 91 3.53 12.11 16.00
CA LYS A 91 4.69 11.74 16.84
C LYS A 91 5.87 11.16 16.03
N GLU A 92 5.88 11.34 14.74
CA GLU A 92 6.95 10.93 13.84
C GLU A 92 8.09 11.95 13.88
N ALA A 93 9.31 11.52 14.20
CA ALA A 93 10.46 12.41 14.33
C ALA A 93 10.81 13.15 13.02
N ASN A 94 10.53 12.53 11.88
CA ASN A 94 10.80 13.09 10.55
C ASN A 94 9.66 13.98 10.02
N ALA A 95 8.49 13.99 10.65
CA ALA A 95 7.40 14.87 10.24
C ALA A 95 7.75 16.34 10.53
N PRO A 96 7.24 17.31 9.75
CA PRO A 96 7.47 18.72 10.00
C PRO A 96 6.82 19.19 11.31
N LEU A 97 7.38 20.22 11.94
CA LEU A 97 6.82 20.78 13.19
C LEU A 97 5.38 21.28 13.03
N LYS A 98 5.06 21.82 11.85
CA LYS A 98 3.71 22.29 11.48
C LYS A 98 3.23 21.56 10.23
N ALA A 99 1.98 21.14 10.25
CA ALA A 99 1.33 20.59 9.05
C ALA A 99 1.30 21.63 7.92
N ASN A 100 1.31 21.15 6.69
CA ASN A 100 1.14 21.97 5.48
C ASN A 100 0.36 21.15 4.43
N ASN A 101 -0.01 21.81 3.31
CA ASN A 101 -0.77 21.17 2.23
C ASN A 101 0.11 20.72 1.05
N ILE A 102 1.44 20.62 1.25
CA ILE A 102 2.35 20.22 0.20
C ILE A 102 2.23 18.70 -0.02
N VAL A 103 1.74 18.33 -1.19
CA VAL A 103 1.68 16.94 -1.66
C VAL A 103 2.96 16.58 -2.42
N GLN A 104 3.17 15.30 -2.66
CA GLN A 104 4.31 14.84 -3.44
C GLN A 104 4.21 15.26 -4.91
N ASP A 105 5.37 15.43 -5.54
CA ASP A 105 5.49 15.65 -6.99
C ASP A 105 4.77 14.50 -7.73
N LEU A 106 4.15 14.82 -8.85
CA LEU A 106 3.55 13.84 -9.75
C LEU A 106 4.42 13.62 -10.99
N THR A 107 4.17 12.52 -11.69
CA THR A 107 4.88 12.20 -12.92
C THR A 107 3.90 11.77 -14.01
N TRP A 108 3.93 12.41 -15.15
CA TRP A 108 3.28 11.82 -16.33
C TRP A 108 4.27 10.85 -16.96
N VAL A 109 4.06 9.55 -16.79
CA VAL A 109 4.99 8.52 -17.24
C VAL A 109 4.91 8.37 -18.75
N ALA A 110 6.06 8.36 -19.43
CA ALA A 110 6.16 7.97 -20.82
C ALA A 110 6.76 6.56 -20.94
N ILE A 111 6.36 5.82 -21.97
CA ILE A 111 7.01 4.57 -22.36
C ILE A 111 7.73 4.83 -23.67
N LEU A 112 9.04 4.67 -23.65
CA LEU A 112 9.85 4.69 -24.86
C LEU A 112 10.10 3.26 -25.35
N LYS A 113 10.19 3.10 -26.67
CA LYS A 113 10.51 1.85 -27.37
C LYS A 113 11.74 2.06 -28.25
N ASP A 114 12.65 1.10 -28.23
CA ASP A 114 13.80 1.11 -29.12
C ASP A 114 13.38 0.56 -30.50
N TYR A 115 13.37 1.44 -31.49
CA TYR A 115 13.02 1.13 -32.87
C TYR A 115 14.22 0.64 -33.71
N GLY A 116 15.37 0.47 -33.07
CA GLY A 116 16.58 -0.05 -33.69
C GLY A 116 17.58 1.02 -34.15
N LYS A 117 18.82 0.60 -34.25
CA LYS A 117 19.93 1.47 -34.62
C LYS A 117 19.71 2.11 -35.98
N GLY A 118 19.95 3.41 -36.08
CA GLY A 118 19.83 4.20 -37.30
C GLY A 118 18.42 4.74 -37.61
N THR A 119 17.43 4.42 -36.76
CA THR A 119 16.11 5.05 -36.84
C THR A 119 16.11 6.42 -36.17
N ASP A 120 15.31 7.35 -36.65
CA ASP A 120 15.04 8.63 -36.00
C ASP A 120 13.55 8.69 -35.66
N LYS A 121 13.25 8.64 -34.35
CA LYS A 121 11.91 8.72 -33.76
C LYS A 121 11.75 9.99 -32.90
N THR A 122 12.61 10.99 -33.18
CA THR A 122 12.56 12.26 -32.46
C THR A 122 11.18 12.92 -32.62
N ILE A 123 10.54 13.22 -31.50
CA ILE A 123 9.26 13.93 -31.51
C ILE A 123 9.44 15.40 -31.91
N ALA A 124 8.37 16.05 -32.33
CA ALA A 124 8.39 17.49 -32.53
C ALA A 124 8.80 18.23 -31.26
N LYS A 125 9.59 19.29 -31.40
CA LYS A 125 10.05 20.09 -30.25
C LYS A 125 8.85 20.64 -29.47
N PRO A 126 8.69 20.23 -28.17
CA PRO A 126 7.55 20.67 -27.36
C PRO A 126 7.59 22.16 -27.06
N SER A 127 6.42 22.74 -26.75
CA SER A 127 6.31 24.14 -26.38
C SER A 127 7.10 24.45 -25.11
N ASN A 128 7.69 25.64 -25.05
CA ASN A 128 8.49 26.13 -23.92
C ASN A 128 9.66 25.22 -23.50
N TYR A 129 10.19 24.44 -24.44
CA TYR A 129 11.33 23.56 -24.19
C TYR A 129 12.59 24.35 -23.83
N SER A 130 13.24 23.91 -22.76
CA SER A 130 14.59 24.33 -22.37
C SER A 130 15.42 23.14 -21.91
N ALA A 131 16.54 22.91 -22.54
CA ALA A 131 17.47 21.83 -22.17
C ALA A 131 17.99 21.99 -20.73
N SER A 132 18.10 23.22 -20.23
CA SER A 132 18.58 23.52 -18.87
C SER A 132 17.71 22.91 -17.75
N ASN A 133 16.43 22.63 -18.03
CA ASN A 133 15.55 21.97 -17.08
C ASN A 133 16.00 20.52 -16.76
N PHE A 134 16.68 19.87 -17.71
CA PHE A 134 17.05 18.46 -17.66
C PHE A 134 18.55 18.22 -17.59
N THR A 135 19.36 19.28 -17.68
CA THR A 135 20.82 19.19 -17.47
C THR A 135 21.09 18.63 -16.08
N GLY A 136 21.85 17.53 -16.02
CA GLY A 136 22.13 16.81 -14.79
C GLY A 136 21.15 15.67 -14.48
N SER A 137 20.27 15.31 -15.40
CA SER A 137 19.48 14.06 -15.29
C SER A 137 20.38 12.82 -15.36
N CYS A 138 21.44 12.89 -16.13
CA CYS A 138 22.56 11.94 -16.15
C CYS A 138 23.88 12.69 -16.40
N MET A 139 25.01 11.98 -16.38
CA MET A 139 26.38 12.52 -16.53
C MET A 139 26.80 13.45 -15.37
N GLU A 140 26.14 13.34 -14.21
CA GLU A 140 26.54 14.02 -12.99
C GLU A 140 26.92 13.02 -11.89
N THR A 141 27.86 13.42 -11.04
CA THR A 141 28.27 12.64 -9.88
C THR A 141 27.26 12.81 -8.74
N VAL A 142 26.67 11.71 -8.29
CA VAL A 142 25.80 11.65 -7.11
C VAL A 142 26.43 10.69 -6.12
N ASP A 143 26.61 11.11 -4.88
CA ASP A 143 27.27 10.32 -3.83
C ASP A 143 28.60 9.70 -4.31
N HIS A 144 29.42 10.51 -4.97
CA HIS A 144 30.71 10.09 -5.59
C HIS A 144 30.59 9.03 -6.69
N LYS A 145 29.40 8.84 -7.27
CA LYS A 145 29.17 7.95 -8.42
C LYS A 145 28.55 8.73 -9.57
N GLU A 146 29.17 8.62 -10.73
CA GLU A 146 28.59 9.13 -11.96
C GLU A 146 27.37 8.28 -12.36
N ILE A 147 26.25 8.93 -12.65
CA ILE A 147 25.08 8.28 -13.25
C ILE A 147 25.23 8.46 -14.74
N ASP A 148 25.63 7.41 -15.45
CA ASP A 148 25.61 7.41 -16.91
C ASP A 148 24.17 7.39 -17.44
N CYS A 149 23.99 7.79 -18.71
CA CYS A 149 22.66 7.91 -19.28
C CYS A 149 22.03 6.54 -19.60
N ASP A 150 22.84 5.52 -19.89
CA ASP A 150 22.34 4.15 -20.06
C ASP A 150 21.78 3.60 -18.76
N LYS A 151 22.38 3.93 -17.63
CA LYS A 151 21.88 3.57 -16.31
C LYS A 151 20.57 4.29 -15.98
N MET A 152 20.45 5.58 -16.32
CA MET A 152 19.20 6.33 -16.19
C MET A 152 18.08 5.64 -16.97
N LEU A 153 18.32 5.29 -18.25
CA LEU A 153 17.34 4.61 -19.08
C LEU A 153 17.05 3.18 -18.57
N SER A 154 18.09 2.42 -18.23
CA SER A 154 17.95 1.04 -17.75
C SER A 154 17.23 0.91 -16.40
N TYR A 155 17.07 2.00 -15.65
CA TYR A 155 16.23 2.06 -14.46
C TYR A 155 14.79 1.62 -14.76
N GLY A 156 14.23 2.09 -15.88
CA GLY A 156 12.89 1.76 -16.32
C GLY A 156 12.81 0.65 -17.38
N LYS A 157 13.86 -0.17 -17.57
CA LYS A 157 13.88 -1.21 -18.60
C LYS A 157 12.78 -2.25 -18.38
N MET A 158 12.01 -2.48 -19.42
CA MET A 158 10.89 -3.44 -19.51
C MET A 158 11.15 -4.47 -20.61
N PRO A 159 10.31 -5.51 -20.73
CA PRO A 159 10.31 -6.41 -21.89
C PRO A 159 10.16 -5.65 -23.24
N ASN A 160 10.42 -6.34 -24.34
CA ASN A 160 10.20 -5.85 -25.70
C ASN A 160 10.93 -4.54 -26.05
N ASN A 161 12.14 -4.35 -25.48
CA ASN A 161 12.99 -3.18 -25.71
C ASN A 161 12.29 -1.85 -25.37
N LYS A 162 11.47 -1.85 -24.32
CA LYS A 162 10.77 -0.67 -23.83
C LYS A 162 11.42 -0.13 -22.55
N TYR A 163 11.19 1.15 -22.28
CA TYR A 163 11.74 1.87 -21.16
C TYR A 163 10.66 2.78 -20.55
N MET A 164 10.34 2.56 -19.28
CA MET A 164 9.51 3.48 -18.52
C MET A 164 10.32 4.72 -18.13
N ILE A 165 9.85 5.88 -18.50
CA ILE A 165 10.46 7.17 -18.16
C ILE A 165 9.74 7.74 -16.96
N ASN A 166 10.36 7.51 -15.81
CA ASN A 166 9.97 8.01 -14.49
C ASN A 166 11.27 8.32 -13.74
N TRP A 167 11.87 9.49 -14.03
CA TRP A 167 13.18 9.83 -13.50
C TRP A 167 13.10 11.05 -12.59
N PRO A 168 13.38 10.91 -11.27
CA PRO A 168 13.14 11.97 -10.30
C PRO A 168 14.21 13.07 -10.32
N LYS A 169 15.45 12.75 -10.74
CA LYS A 169 16.58 13.70 -10.74
C LYS A 169 16.62 14.47 -12.05
N LYS A 170 16.21 15.74 -12.03
CA LYS A 170 16.18 16.56 -13.26
C LYS A 170 15.51 15.86 -14.44
N GLY A 171 14.50 15.03 -14.16
CA GLY A 171 13.72 14.29 -15.14
C GLY A 171 12.29 14.84 -15.23
N ASN A 172 11.31 13.94 -15.29
CA ASN A 172 9.92 14.31 -15.55
C ASN A 172 9.01 14.40 -14.32
N ASP A 173 9.56 14.44 -13.12
CA ASP A 173 8.79 14.80 -11.92
C ASP A 173 8.44 16.29 -11.94
N VAL A 174 7.21 16.63 -11.56
CA VAL A 174 6.73 18.00 -11.49
C VAL A 174 5.81 18.20 -10.29
N TYR A 175 5.98 19.33 -9.59
CA TYR A 175 5.04 19.75 -8.54
C TYR A 175 3.88 20.53 -9.17
N LEU A 176 2.66 20.08 -8.88
CA LEU A 176 1.43 20.79 -9.21
C LEU A 176 0.45 20.64 -8.05
N ASP A 177 -0.05 21.75 -7.53
CA ASP A 177 -1.09 21.77 -6.50
C ASP A 177 -2.47 21.59 -7.15
N VAL A 178 -2.84 20.33 -7.44
CA VAL A 178 -4.03 20.01 -8.25
C VAL A 178 -5.12 19.26 -7.50
N VAL A 179 -4.85 18.81 -6.26
CA VAL A 179 -5.76 17.89 -5.56
C VAL A 179 -7.08 18.55 -5.21
N GLU A 180 -7.06 19.82 -4.81
CA GLU A 180 -8.26 20.58 -4.42
C GLU A 180 -8.95 21.31 -5.58
N LEU A 181 -8.36 21.32 -6.77
CA LEU A 181 -8.93 21.95 -7.94
C LEU A 181 -10.20 21.24 -8.43
N SER A 182 -11.06 21.98 -9.13
CA SER A 182 -12.14 21.39 -9.93
C SER A 182 -11.55 20.42 -10.98
N ARG A 183 -12.35 19.45 -11.44
CA ARG A 183 -11.93 18.54 -12.52
C ARG A 183 -11.43 19.31 -13.75
N GLU A 184 -12.14 20.37 -14.13
CA GLU A 184 -11.79 21.19 -15.30
C GLU A 184 -10.45 21.91 -15.11
N ASP A 185 -10.27 22.61 -13.99
CA ASP A 185 -9.02 23.34 -13.72
C ASP A 185 -7.85 22.38 -13.51
N ARG A 186 -8.07 21.25 -12.85
CA ARG A 186 -7.08 20.18 -12.71
C ARG A 186 -6.62 19.68 -14.07
N ASN A 187 -7.53 19.40 -14.98
CA ASN A 187 -7.17 18.95 -16.32
C ASN A 187 -6.33 19.97 -17.07
N LYS A 188 -6.62 21.26 -16.94
CA LYS A 188 -5.80 22.35 -17.53
C LYS A 188 -4.39 22.37 -16.94
N GLU A 189 -4.27 22.26 -15.60
CA GLU A 189 -2.97 22.24 -14.94
C GLU A 189 -2.16 21.01 -15.31
N LEU A 190 -2.81 19.86 -15.42
CA LEU A 190 -2.17 18.59 -15.76
C LEU A 190 -1.55 18.57 -17.18
N LEU A 191 -2.04 19.40 -18.11
CA LEU A 191 -1.41 19.58 -19.42
C LEU A 191 0.04 20.08 -19.30
N LYS A 192 0.37 20.82 -18.24
CA LYS A 192 1.75 21.26 -17.95
C LYS A 192 2.66 20.05 -17.67
N ALA A 193 2.21 19.10 -16.84
CA ALA A 193 2.96 17.88 -16.55
C ALA A 193 3.14 17.02 -17.80
N ARG A 194 2.09 16.89 -18.61
CA ARG A 194 2.12 16.16 -19.87
C ARG A 194 3.15 16.76 -20.85
N ASN A 195 3.11 18.08 -21.02
CA ASN A 195 4.09 18.79 -21.84
C ASN A 195 5.51 18.67 -21.27
N TYR A 196 5.67 18.75 -19.95
CA TYR A 196 6.98 18.61 -19.30
C TYR A 196 7.62 17.25 -19.54
N THR A 197 6.82 16.18 -19.51
CA THR A 197 7.29 14.83 -19.87
C THR A 197 7.71 14.74 -21.34
N LEU A 198 6.95 15.34 -22.26
CA LEU A 198 7.36 15.40 -23.68
C LEU A 198 8.66 16.19 -23.87
N GLN A 199 8.86 17.26 -23.10
CA GLN A 199 10.13 17.99 -23.10
C GLN A 199 11.30 17.10 -22.66
N PHE A 200 11.11 16.26 -21.64
CA PHE A 200 12.15 15.33 -21.22
C PHE A 200 12.40 14.21 -22.24
N VAL A 201 11.36 13.70 -22.89
CA VAL A 201 11.50 12.77 -24.02
C VAL A 201 12.32 13.41 -25.16
N TYR A 202 11.99 14.63 -25.56
CA TYR A 202 12.73 15.37 -26.56
C TYR A 202 14.21 15.59 -26.16
N TYR A 203 14.47 15.91 -24.88
CA TYR A 203 15.82 16.03 -24.33
C TYR A 203 16.62 14.72 -24.47
N ILE A 204 16.01 13.58 -24.12
CA ILE A 204 16.64 12.25 -24.28
C ILE A 204 17.00 11.99 -25.75
N GLN A 205 16.12 12.34 -26.66
CA GLN A 205 16.32 12.11 -28.09
C GLN A 205 17.32 13.08 -28.72
N ASN A 206 17.19 14.37 -28.44
CA ASN A 206 17.90 15.43 -29.12
C ASN A 206 19.25 15.77 -28.46
N GLU A 207 19.27 15.96 -27.13
CA GLU A 207 20.48 16.38 -26.41
C GLU A 207 21.35 15.18 -26.01
N LEU A 208 20.73 14.07 -25.58
CA LEU A 208 21.47 12.86 -25.21
C LEU A 208 21.72 11.92 -26.40
N GLY A 209 21.10 12.19 -27.57
CA GLY A 209 21.36 11.47 -28.80
C GLY A 209 20.64 10.14 -29.00
N TYR A 210 19.70 9.76 -28.12
CA TYR A 210 18.94 8.51 -28.22
C TYR A 210 17.76 8.62 -29.21
N LYS A 211 18.02 9.02 -30.45
CA LYS A 211 17.01 9.25 -31.49
C LYS A 211 16.19 8.02 -31.87
N ASN A 212 16.76 6.83 -31.67
CA ASN A 212 16.08 5.55 -31.86
C ASN A 212 15.03 5.20 -30.81
N LEU A 213 15.02 5.90 -29.65
CA LEU A 213 14.02 5.73 -28.61
C LEU A 213 12.83 6.65 -28.89
N GLY A 214 11.76 6.11 -29.45
CA GLY A 214 10.49 6.80 -29.69
C GLY A 214 9.44 6.49 -28.64
N LEU A 215 8.39 7.30 -28.56
CA LEU A 215 7.20 6.93 -27.79
C LEU A 215 6.66 5.59 -28.31
N ALA A 216 6.32 4.69 -27.38
CA ALA A 216 5.82 3.36 -27.71
C ALA A 216 4.42 3.47 -28.34
N ASP A 217 4.29 2.98 -29.57
CA ASP A 217 3.06 3.04 -30.37
C ASP A 217 2.05 1.93 -30.07
N ASP A 218 2.39 1.05 -29.12
CA ASP A 218 1.65 -0.15 -28.73
C ASP A 218 1.27 -0.20 -27.25
N GLU A 219 1.39 0.93 -26.51
CA GLU A 219 1.07 0.99 -25.08
C GLU A 219 -0.20 1.79 -24.76
N PHE A 220 -0.36 2.96 -25.38
CA PHE A 220 -1.49 3.84 -25.13
C PHE A 220 -2.09 4.33 -26.46
N ASP A 221 -3.41 4.27 -26.58
CA ASP A 221 -4.18 4.71 -27.76
C ASP A 221 -4.55 6.20 -27.72
N THR A 222 -3.75 7.00 -27.03
CA THR A 222 -3.87 8.47 -26.99
C THR A 222 -3.14 9.11 -28.16
N SER A 223 -3.57 10.31 -28.59
CA SER A 223 -3.00 11.00 -29.73
C SER A 223 -1.50 11.34 -29.62
N ASP A 224 -0.97 11.43 -28.41
CA ASP A 224 0.44 11.69 -28.12
C ASP A 224 1.16 10.48 -27.50
N LEU A 225 0.55 9.30 -27.50
CA LEU A 225 1.10 8.03 -27.01
C LEU A 225 1.50 8.06 -25.51
N LEU A 226 0.96 8.98 -24.73
CA LEU A 226 1.13 9.05 -23.28
C LEU A 226 -0.06 8.43 -22.53
N ALA A 227 0.17 8.05 -21.30
CA ALA A 227 -0.88 7.53 -20.40
C ALA A 227 -2.07 8.49 -20.28
N TYR A 228 -3.26 7.97 -19.96
CA TYR A 228 -4.48 8.77 -19.77
C TYR A 228 -4.40 9.74 -18.59
N ALA A 229 -3.62 9.40 -17.57
CA ALA A 229 -3.45 10.19 -16.35
C ALA A 229 -2.01 10.11 -15.84
N PRO A 230 -1.55 11.11 -15.07
CA PRO A 230 -0.26 11.04 -14.41
C PRO A 230 -0.29 10.03 -13.26
N TYR A 231 0.88 9.60 -12.81
CA TYR A 231 1.02 8.89 -11.56
C TYR A 231 1.00 9.91 -10.40
N TYR A 232 -0.11 9.95 -9.69
CA TYR A 232 -0.21 10.66 -8.42
C TYR A 232 0.41 9.82 -7.30
N ARG A 233 1.33 10.39 -6.55
CA ARG A 233 1.94 9.72 -5.39
C ARG A 233 1.14 9.93 -4.12
N GLU A 234 0.36 11.00 -4.07
CA GLU A 234 -0.43 11.39 -2.92
C GLU A 234 -1.71 12.13 -3.34
N GLY A 235 -2.73 12.00 -2.52
CA GLY A 235 -3.99 12.73 -2.61
C GLY A 235 -4.55 13.01 -1.23
N ARG A 236 -5.88 13.13 -1.12
CA ARG A 236 -6.57 13.20 0.16
C ARG A 236 -6.45 11.85 0.87
N ARG A 237 -6.09 11.86 2.13
CA ARG A 237 -5.98 10.68 3.00
C ARG A 237 -7.06 10.76 4.07
N VAL A 238 -7.98 9.81 4.09
CA VAL A 238 -9.13 9.84 5.00
C VAL A 238 -8.70 9.92 6.47
N LYS A 239 -9.49 10.59 7.32
CA LYS A 239 -9.42 10.38 8.78
C LYS A 239 -10.23 9.13 9.08
N GLY A 240 -9.51 8.03 9.22
CA GLY A 240 -10.08 6.69 9.40
C GLY A 240 -10.12 6.26 10.86
N VAL A 241 -10.84 5.17 11.12
CA VAL A 241 -10.97 4.55 12.44
C VAL A 241 -9.61 4.18 13.03
N SER A 242 -8.66 3.77 12.20
CA SER A 242 -7.24 3.62 12.57
C SER A 242 -6.39 4.59 11.75
N PHE A 243 -5.34 5.14 12.36
CA PHE A 243 -4.37 6.01 11.70
C PHE A 243 -3.00 5.36 11.69
N LEU A 244 -2.59 4.85 10.53
CA LEU A 244 -1.28 4.25 10.33
C LEU A 244 -0.21 5.32 10.26
N THR A 245 0.82 5.23 11.11
CA THR A 245 1.98 6.12 11.10
C THR A 245 3.27 5.32 10.92
N TYR A 246 4.36 6.03 10.61
CA TYR A 246 5.70 5.43 10.56
C TYR A 246 6.04 4.63 11.82
N ASN A 247 5.70 5.15 13.00
CA ASN A 247 6.01 4.50 14.28
C ASN A 247 5.36 3.12 14.42
N HIS A 248 4.12 2.95 13.91
CA HIS A 248 3.43 1.66 13.90
C HIS A 248 4.11 0.62 13.02
N VAL A 249 4.84 1.08 12.00
CA VAL A 249 5.57 0.22 11.07
C VAL A 249 6.99 -0.07 11.57
N ALA A 250 7.70 0.95 12.03
CA ALA A 250 9.08 0.82 12.47
C ALA A 250 9.22 0.00 13.77
N ASP A 251 8.26 0.14 14.67
CA ASP A 251 8.24 -0.58 15.96
C ASP A 251 6.82 -1.02 16.35
N PRO A 252 6.28 -2.05 15.66
CA PRO A 252 4.87 -2.43 15.79
C PRO A 252 4.49 -2.99 17.16
N TYR A 253 5.45 -3.53 17.91
CA TYR A 253 5.18 -4.21 19.20
C TYR A 253 5.17 -3.28 20.41
N ASN A 254 5.68 -2.05 20.28
CA ASN A 254 5.81 -1.08 21.37
C ASN A 254 4.90 0.15 21.21
N GLN A 255 3.93 0.08 20.28
CA GLN A 255 2.94 1.15 20.12
C GLN A 255 1.77 0.99 21.10
N LYS A 256 1.12 2.12 21.42
CA LYS A 256 -0.11 2.12 22.23
C LYS A 256 -1.22 1.31 21.54
N GLU A 257 -1.34 1.49 20.23
CA GLU A 257 -2.27 0.76 19.38
C GLU A 257 -1.51 -0.35 18.63
N ALA A 258 -1.94 -1.59 18.84
CA ALA A 258 -1.30 -2.74 18.20
C ALA A 258 -1.87 -2.97 16.79
N LEU A 259 -1.76 -1.97 15.91
CA LEU A 259 -2.39 -1.96 14.58
C LEU A 259 -1.98 -3.14 13.73
N TYR A 260 -0.77 -3.68 13.91
CA TYR A 260 -0.32 -4.88 13.20
C TYR A 260 -1.25 -6.09 13.38
N LYS A 261 -1.99 -6.17 14.51
CA LYS A 261 -2.96 -7.24 14.74
C LYS A 261 -4.18 -7.16 13.83
N THR A 262 -4.43 -6.00 13.25
CA THR A 262 -5.60 -5.73 12.39
C THR A 262 -5.23 -5.68 10.91
N GLY A 263 -4.04 -6.20 10.53
CA GLY A 263 -3.51 -6.19 9.19
C GLY A 263 -4.40 -6.88 8.17
N ILE A 264 -4.54 -6.27 6.97
CA ILE A 264 -5.39 -6.77 5.86
C ILE A 264 -4.69 -6.77 4.50
N SER A 265 -3.56 -6.12 4.41
CA SER A 265 -2.68 -6.12 3.24
C SER A 265 -1.25 -5.92 3.70
N VAL A 266 -0.27 -6.24 2.86
CA VAL A 266 1.15 -6.16 3.21
C VAL A 266 1.93 -5.36 2.19
N GLY A 267 3.04 -4.76 2.64
CA GLY A 267 3.98 -4.02 1.80
C GLY A 267 5.41 -4.19 2.26
N ASP A 268 6.33 -4.02 1.33
CA ASP A 268 7.77 -4.18 1.55
C ASP A 268 8.60 -2.98 1.03
N TYR A 269 7.94 -1.97 0.48
CA TYR A 269 8.61 -0.80 -0.07
C TYR A 269 9.11 0.14 1.04
N PRO A 270 10.32 0.72 0.91
CA PRO A 270 10.82 1.70 1.86
C PRO A 270 9.99 3.00 1.83
N VAL A 271 10.19 3.83 2.85
CA VAL A 271 9.71 5.22 2.81
C VAL A 271 10.42 5.96 1.69
N ASP A 272 9.67 6.47 0.71
CA ASP A 272 10.17 7.17 -0.46
C ASP A 272 9.25 8.35 -0.80
N HIS A 273 9.81 9.56 -0.78
CA HIS A 273 9.10 10.80 -1.00
C HIS A 273 9.68 11.61 -2.15
N HIS A 274 8.79 12.20 -2.94
CA HIS A 274 9.12 13.09 -4.03
C HIS A 274 8.55 14.48 -3.75
N HIS A 275 9.39 15.40 -3.27
CA HIS A 275 9.01 16.80 -2.99
C HIS A 275 10.02 17.80 -3.55
N LYS A 276 11.02 17.32 -4.29
CA LYS A 276 12.16 18.14 -4.71
C LYS A 276 11.81 19.22 -5.74
N GLN A 277 10.68 19.10 -6.42
CA GLN A 277 10.23 20.11 -7.38
C GLN A 277 9.53 21.29 -6.69
N ASN A 278 9.12 21.15 -5.42
CA ASN A 278 8.60 22.25 -4.62
C ASN A 278 9.69 22.80 -3.69
N PRO A 279 10.21 24.02 -3.95
CA PRO A 279 11.28 24.61 -3.13
C PRO A 279 10.87 24.92 -1.69
N ASN A 280 9.58 24.94 -1.39
CA ASN A 280 9.04 25.18 -0.05
C ASN A 280 8.81 23.90 0.75
N ALA A 281 9.04 22.72 0.14
CA ALA A 281 8.86 21.44 0.82
C ALA A 281 10.01 21.17 1.81
N PRO A 282 9.73 20.90 3.08
CA PRO A 282 10.74 20.43 4.02
C PRO A 282 11.24 19.04 3.62
N ASP A 283 12.51 18.77 3.89
CA ASP A 283 13.07 17.43 3.71
C ASP A 283 12.60 16.53 4.87
N LEU A 284 11.93 15.43 4.55
CA LEU A 284 11.45 14.44 5.51
C LEU A 284 12.47 13.32 5.75
N GLY A 285 13.53 13.23 4.93
CA GLY A 285 14.42 12.10 4.90
C GLY A 285 13.74 10.80 4.47
N PHE A 286 14.46 9.70 4.54
CA PHE A 286 13.97 8.36 4.20
C PHE A 286 14.25 7.40 5.36
N PRO A 287 13.49 7.50 6.48
CA PRO A 287 13.74 6.63 7.62
C PRO A 287 13.48 5.16 7.27
N ALA A 288 14.34 4.29 7.78
CA ALA A 288 14.27 2.86 7.51
C ALA A 288 13.02 2.22 8.13
N VAL A 289 12.39 1.32 7.38
CA VAL A 289 11.24 0.51 7.83
C VAL A 289 11.46 -0.96 7.47
N PRO A 290 10.92 -1.91 8.24
CA PRO A 290 10.77 -3.30 7.79
C PRO A 290 9.62 -3.40 6.77
N SER A 291 9.33 -4.61 6.28
CA SER A 291 8.04 -4.86 5.64
C SER A 291 6.92 -4.75 6.68
N TYR A 292 5.73 -4.38 6.23
CA TYR A 292 4.64 -3.94 7.11
C TYR A 292 3.28 -4.46 6.62
N ASN A 293 2.27 -4.30 7.47
CA ASN A 293 0.89 -4.47 7.05
C ASN A 293 0.08 -3.17 7.23
N VAL A 294 -1.03 -3.07 6.47
CA VAL A 294 -2.00 -1.98 6.54
C VAL A 294 -3.15 -2.43 7.46
N PRO A 295 -3.55 -1.64 8.45
CA PRO A 295 -4.63 -1.98 9.36
C PRO A 295 -6.02 -1.78 8.72
N LEU A 296 -6.98 -2.65 9.03
CA LEU A 296 -8.33 -2.61 8.48
C LEU A 296 -9.03 -1.26 8.70
N GLY A 297 -8.86 -0.67 9.89
CA GLY A 297 -9.49 0.60 10.22
C GLY A 297 -9.01 1.79 9.40
N SER A 298 -7.89 1.66 8.66
CA SER A 298 -7.40 2.70 7.74
C SER A 298 -8.28 2.87 6.50
N LEU A 299 -9.13 1.88 6.18
CA LEU A 299 -10.05 1.91 5.04
C LEU A 299 -11.41 2.52 5.40
N ILE A 300 -11.70 2.73 6.68
CA ILE A 300 -13.03 3.06 7.20
C ILE A 300 -13.04 4.48 7.72
N PRO A 301 -13.80 5.41 7.12
CA PRO A 301 -13.94 6.76 7.64
C PRO A 301 -14.51 6.80 9.06
N GLU A 302 -14.04 7.72 9.91
CA GLU A 302 -14.50 7.83 11.30
C GLU A 302 -16.01 8.08 11.44
N LYS A 303 -16.60 8.88 10.55
CA LYS A 303 -17.96 9.43 10.73
C LYS A 303 -18.90 9.22 9.56
N VAL A 304 -18.46 8.56 8.49
CA VAL A 304 -19.29 8.30 7.29
C VAL A 304 -19.54 6.80 7.18
N ASP A 305 -20.81 6.42 7.10
CA ASP A 305 -21.27 5.04 6.97
C ASP A 305 -21.52 4.68 5.51
N GLY A 306 -21.60 3.39 5.19
CA GLY A 306 -21.81 2.92 3.83
C GLY A 306 -20.65 3.22 2.87
N PHE A 307 -19.49 3.63 3.39
CA PHE A 307 -18.36 4.13 2.62
C PHE A 307 -17.04 3.53 3.05
N ILE A 308 -16.24 3.09 2.11
CA ILE A 308 -14.91 2.52 2.28
C ILE A 308 -13.94 3.27 1.37
N VAL A 309 -12.71 3.44 1.80
CA VAL A 309 -11.62 4.03 0.99
C VAL A 309 -10.55 3.01 0.70
N SER A 310 -9.97 3.10 -0.47
CA SER A 310 -8.86 2.26 -0.90
C SER A 310 -7.78 3.11 -1.58
N ASP A 311 -6.85 2.47 -2.27
CA ASP A 311 -5.73 3.12 -2.94
C ASP A 311 -4.89 3.97 -1.97
N LYS A 312 -4.41 5.14 -2.40
CA LYS A 312 -3.59 6.09 -1.64
C LYS A 312 -4.40 6.94 -0.66
N ALA A 313 -5.74 6.85 -0.72
CA ALA A 313 -6.65 7.62 0.13
C ALA A 313 -6.88 7.01 1.52
N ILE A 314 -6.24 5.90 1.86
CA ILE A 314 -6.31 5.26 3.19
C ILE A 314 -5.82 6.19 4.30
N SER A 315 -6.23 5.93 5.54
CA SER A 315 -5.81 6.68 6.74
C SER A 315 -4.37 6.33 7.13
N ALA A 316 -3.43 7.01 6.53
CA ALA A 316 -2.00 6.89 6.78
C ALA A 316 -1.38 8.29 6.91
N SER A 317 -0.28 8.43 7.66
CA SER A 317 0.47 9.70 7.69
C SER A 317 1.13 9.96 6.33
N ASN A 318 1.44 11.23 6.03
CA ASN A 318 2.20 11.56 4.81
C ASN A 318 3.50 10.75 4.75
N LEU A 319 4.23 10.64 5.86
CA LEU A 319 5.50 9.92 5.90
C LEU A 319 5.36 8.46 5.48
N ILE A 320 4.41 7.71 6.05
CA ILE A 320 4.22 6.29 5.69
C ILE A 320 3.48 6.10 4.36
N ASN A 321 2.76 7.13 3.87
CA ASN A 321 2.21 7.10 2.52
C ASN A 321 3.30 6.91 1.46
N GLY A 322 4.51 7.42 1.68
CA GLY A 322 5.67 7.17 0.83
C GLY A 322 5.96 5.67 0.60
N ALA A 323 5.60 4.81 1.55
CA ALA A 323 5.72 3.36 1.41
C ALA A 323 4.42 2.72 0.89
N THR A 324 3.25 3.12 1.42
CA THR A 324 1.97 2.44 1.14
C THR A 324 1.36 2.73 -0.24
N ARG A 325 1.89 3.71 -0.98
CA ARG A 325 1.39 4.15 -2.30
C ARG A 325 1.76 3.25 -3.48
N LEU A 326 2.59 2.23 -3.27
CA LEU A 326 3.06 1.36 -4.36
C LEU A 326 1.96 0.40 -4.82
N GLN A 327 1.92 0.14 -6.15
CA GLN A 327 0.89 -0.68 -6.78
C GLN A 327 0.63 -2.03 -6.10
N PRO A 328 1.65 -2.83 -5.67
CA PRO A 328 1.37 -4.09 -4.97
C PRO A 328 0.55 -3.90 -3.70
N VAL A 329 0.87 -2.88 -2.89
CA VAL A 329 0.12 -2.56 -1.66
C VAL A 329 -1.29 -2.07 -1.99
N VAL A 330 -1.41 -1.20 -3.00
CA VAL A 330 -2.69 -0.66 -3.48
C VAL A 330 -3.62 -1.78 -3.95
N LEU A 331 -3.11 -2.74 -4.73
CA LEU A 331 -3.89 -3.90 -5.20
C LEU A 331 -4.38 -4.78 -4.04
N LEU A 332 -3.50 -5.09 -3.08
CA LEU A 332 -3.88 -5.88 -1.90
C LEU A 332 -4.86 -5.12 -1.00
N THR A 333 -4.72 -3.81 -0.89
CA THR A 333 -5.67 -2.94 -0.17
C THR A 333 -7.03 -2.91 -0.86
N GLY A 334 -7.05 -2.92 -2.21
CA GLY A 334 -8.28 -3.07 -3.00
C GLY A 334 -8.97 -4.40 -2.76
N GLN A 335 -8.23 -5.52 -2.72
CA GLN A 335 -8.76 -6.84 -2.34
C GLN A 335 -9.39 -6.80 -0.95
N ALA A 336 -8.73 -6.18 0.01
CA ALA A 336 -9.24 -6.05 1.37
C ALA A 336 -10.49 -5.17 1.45
N ALA A 337 -10.55 -4.07 0.70
CA ALA A 337 -11.72 -3.20 0.63
C ALA A 337 -12.95 -3.94 0.08
N GLY A 338 -12.76 -4.72 -0.99
CA GLY A 338 -13.81 -5.58 -1.55
C GLY A 338 -14.24 -6.66 -0.56
N THR A 339 -13.30 -7.29 0.16
CA THR A 339 -13.59 -8.29 1.21
C THR A 339 -14.39 -7.67 2.35
N LEU A 340 -13.98 -6.49 2.85
CA LEU A 340 -14.71 -5.74 3.88
C LEU A 340 -16.13 -5.42 3.46
N ALA A 341 -16.32 -4.93 2.23
CA ALA A 341 -17.65 -4.64 1.67
C ALA A 341 -18.51 -5.90 1.61
N GLY A 342 -17.94 -7.02 1.14
CA GLY A 342 -18.64 -8.31 1.05
C GLY A 342 -19.08 -8.83 2.41
N VAL A 343 -18.22 -8.76 3.44
CA VAL A 343 -18.55 -9.14 4.82
C VAL A 343 -19.62 -8.22 5.42
N ALA A 344 -19.51 -6.90 5.22
CA ALA A 344 -20.49 -5.93 5.69
C ALA A 344 -21.89 -6.20 5.09
N ILE A 345 -21.94 -6.42 3.77
CA ILE A 345 -23.21 -6.72 3.06
C ILE A 345 -23.80 -8.06 3.51
N LYS A 346 -22.98 -9.12 3.63
CA LYS A 346 -23.41 -10.44 4.07
C LYS A 346 -24.05 -10.41 5.44
N ASN A 347 -23.45 -9.65 6.36
CA ASN A 347 -23.90 -9.53 7.75
C ASN A 347 -24.95 -8.42 7.96
N ASN A 348 -25.28 -7.66 6.92
CA ASN A 348 -26.17 -6.50 6.94
C ASN A 348 -25.80 -5.47 8.03
N ILE A 349 -24.50 -5.13 8.09
CA ILE A 349 -23.95 -4.17 9.07
C ILE A 349 -23.07 -3.14 8.36
N GLU A 350 -22.84 -2.02 9.02
CA GLU A 350 -21.90 -0.99 8.56
C GLU A 350 -20.45 -1.47 8.62
N PRO A 351 -19.55 -1.03 7.70
CA PRO A 351 -18.15 -1.42 7.67
C PRO A 351 -17.43 -1.26 9.00
N ARG A 352 -17.75 -0.21 9.77
CA ARG A 352 -17.15 0.03 11.11
C ARG A 352 -17.60 -0.94 12.21
N LYS A 353 -18.62 -1.77 11.95
CA LYS A 353 -19.13 -2.78 12.88
C LYS A 353 -18.67 -4.20 12.53
N VAL A 354 -17.97 -4.35 11.42
CA VAL A 354 -17.47 -5.66 10.97
C VAL A 354 -16.40 -6.18 11.94
N SER A 355 -16.40 -7.49 12.16
CA SER A 355 -15.32 -8.17 12.88
C SER A 355 -14.02 -8.11 12.09
N VAL A 356 -12.95 -7.64 12.73
CA VAL A 356 -11.60 -7.64 12.13
C VAL A 356 -11.19 -9.06 11.77
N ARG A 357 -11.48 -10.02 12.66
CA ARG A 357 -11.11 -11.43 12.46
C ARG A 357 -11.87 -12.08 11.32
N GLU A 358 -13.13 -11.73 11.09
CA GLU A 358 -13.92 -12.25 9.96
C GLU A 358 -13.34 -11.78 8.61
N VAL A 359 -12.94 -10.51 8.51
CA VAL A 359 -12.27 -10.01 7.30
C VAL A 359 -10.91 -10.70 7.09
N GLN A 360 -10.11 -10.81 8.14
CA GLN A 360 -8.81 -11.48 8.08
C GLN A 360 -8.95 -12.95 7.69
N GLN A 361 -9.91 -13.69 8.26
CA GLN A 361 -10.18 -15.08 7.90
C GLN A 361 -10.60 -15.20 6.44
N SER A 362 -11.45 -14.28 5.95
CA SER A 362 -11.88 -14.25 4.55
C SER A 362 -10.70 -14.02 3.59
N LEU A 363 -9.73 -13.20 3.99
CA LEU A 363 -8.49 -12.97 3.23
C LEU A 363 -7.57 -14.21 3.27
N LEU A 364 -7.41 -14.84 4.43
CA LEU A 364 -6.60 -16.06 4.59
C LEU A 364 -7.15 -17.23 3.76
N ASN A 365 -8.47 -17.37 3.67
CA ASN A 365 -9.13 -18.36 2.80
C ASN A 365 -8.77 -18.18 1.32
N GLN A 366 -8.43 -16.96 0.92
CA GLN A 366 -7.94 -16.61 -0.41
C GLN A 366 -6.41 -16.67 -0.52
N LYS A 367 -5.72 -17.21 0.51
CA LYS A 367 -4.26 -17.26 0.60
C LYS A 367 -3.57 -15.89 0.59
N ALA A 368 -4.30 -14.82 0.98
CA ALA A 368 -3.73 -13.49 1.15
C ALA A 368 -2.89 -13.42 2.44
N TYR A 369 -1.86 -12.57 2.41
CA TYR A 369 -1.08 -12.26 3.61
C TYR A 369 -1.80 -11.20 4.45
N ILE A 370 -1.91 -11.43 5.76
CA ILE A 370 -2.30 -10.42 6.76
C ILE A 370 -1.09 -9.94 7.58
N MET A 371 0.00 -10.71 7.57
CA MET A 371 1.30 -10.39 8.15
C MET A 371 2.38 -10.51 7.08
N PRO A 372 3.36 -9.59 7.01
CA PRO A 372 4.32 -9.46 5.89
C PRO A 372 5.49 -10.45 6.00
N LEU A 373 5.22 -11.75 6.05
CA LEU A 373 6.24 -12.77 6.29
C LEU A 373 6.99 -13.15 5.00
N TYR A 374 8.29 -12.86 4.96
CA TYR A 374 9.13 -13.13 3.80
C TYR A 374 9.41 -14.64 3.60
N ASP A 375 9.59 -15.38 4.68
CA ASP A 375 10.04 -16.76 4.72
C ASP A 375 8.90 -17.79 4.87
N VAL A 376 7.64 -17.36 4.84
CA VAL A 376 6.47 -18.24 4.90
C VAL A 376 5.61 -18.02 3.67
N LYS A 377 5.53 -19.02 2.79
CA LYS A 377 4.81 -18.90 1.51
C LYS A 377 3.37 -19.42 1.62
N PRO A 378 2.43 -18.98 0.76
CA PRO A 378 1.05 -19.48 0.77
C PRO A 378 0.92 -20.99 0.48
N THR A 379 1.96 -21.60 -0.07
CA THR A 379 2.05 -23.04 -0.30
C THR A 379 2.51 -23.84 0.92
N ASP A 380 2.96 -23.17 1.98
CA ASP A 380 3.37 -23.80 3.23
C ASP A 380 2.12 -24.35 3.95
N PRO A 381 2.09 -25.62 4.36
CA PRO A 381 0.96 -26.19 5.09
C PRO A 381 0.61 -25.44 6.39
N ALA A 382 1.61 -24.83 7.04
CA ALA A 382 1.42 -24.06 8.26
C ALA A 382 1.14 -22.56 7.99
N PHE A 383 1.00 -22.12 6.72
CA PHE A 383 0.83 -20.72 6.36
C PHE A 383 -0.27 -20.05 7.18
N GLU A 384 -1.47 -20.62 7.21
CA GLU A 384 -2.62 -20.03 7.89
C GLU A 384 -2.39 -19.94 9.40
N ALA A 385 -1.92 -20.99 10.06
CA ALA A 385 -1.62 -20.98 11.48
C ALA A 385 -0.55 -19.94 11.84
N ILE A 386 0.51 -19.83 11.05
CA ILE A 386 1.58 -18.85 11.27
C ILE A 386 1.04 -17.41 11.08
N GLN A 387 0.28 -17.13 10.02
CA GLN A 387 -0.34 -15.83 9.79
C GLN A 387 -1.26 -15.43 10.97
N LYS A 388 -2.09 -16.33 11.42
CA LYS A 388 -3.01 -16.13 12.55
C LYS A 388 -2.26 -15.84 13.86
N ILE A 389 -1.30 -16.69 14.20
CA ILE A 389 -0.61 -16.58 15.50
C ILE A 389 0.31 -15.34 15.53
N THR A 390 0.96 -14.99 14.43
CA THR A 390 1.73 -13.74 14.36
C THR A 390 0.83 -12.51 14.46
N ALA A 391 -0.38 -12.55 13.88
CA ALA A 391 -1.38 -11.48 14.01
C ALA A 391 -1.99 -11.37 15.43
N THR A 392 -1.80 -12.35 16.31
CA THR A 392 -2.13 -12.21 17.73
C THR A 392 -1.02 -11.54 18.55
N GLY A 393 0.22 -11.59 18.06
CA GLY A 393 1.42 -11.14 18.77
C GLY A 393 2.02 -12.15 19.72
N ILE A 394 1.46 -13.38 19.83
CA ILE A 394 2.01 -14.45 20.68
C ILE A 394 3.39 -14.87 20.18
N LEU A 395 3.55 -15.07 18.87
CA LEU A 395 4.85 -15.29 18.26
C LEU A 395 5.27 -14.05 17.46
N LYS A 396 6.33 -13.42 17.91
CA LYS A 396 6.86 -12.21 17.26
C LYS A 396 7.71 -12.54 16.03
N THR A 397 7.77 -11.57 15.14
CA THR A 397 8.58 -11.59 13.91
C THR A 397 9.74 -10.62 14.03
N LYS A 398 10.73 -10.75 13.17
CA LYS A 398 11.88 -9.82 13.10
C LYS A 398 11.86 -9.07 11.78
N GLY A 399 11.64 -7.76 11.86
CA GLY A 399 11.69 -6.86 10.72
C GLY A 399 13.12 -6.45 10.34
N GLU A 400 13.36 -6.23 9.06
CA GLU A 400 14.64 -5.82 8.48
C GLU A 400 14.41 -4.86 7.32
N SER A 401 15.07 -3.71 7.35
CA SER A 401 15.15 -2.83 6.19
C SER A 401 16.18 -3.38 5.20
N TYR A 402 15.79 -3.59 3.94
CA TYR A 402 16.66 -4.17 2.94
C TYR A 402 16.44 -3.58 1.56
N LYS A 403 17.30 -2.64 1.15
CA LYS A 403 17.27 -2.01 -0.19
C LYS A 403 15.86 -1.46 -0.53
N TRP A 404 15.27 -1.95 -1.64
CA TRP A 404 13.95 -1.55 -2.13
C TRP A 404 12.86 -2.59 -1.84
N ALA A 405 13.17 -3.68 -1.11
CA ALA A 405 12.25 -4.74 -0.72
C ALA A 405 12.57 -5.19 0.70
N ASN A 406 11.97 -4.52 1.67
CA ASN A 406 12.15 -4.80 3.09
C ASN A 406 11.60 -6.17 3.46
N ARG A 407 12.04 -6.71 4.58
CA ARG A 407 11.71 -8.07 4.97
C ARG A 407 11.17 -8.12 6.40
N THR A 408 10.37 -9.14 6.65
CA THR A 408 9.99 -9.55 8.01
C THR A 408 10.05 -11.06 8.08
N TRP A 409 10.81 -11.55 9.03
CA TRP A 409 11.14 -12.97 9.19
C TRP A 409 10.37 -13.58 10.36
N PHE A 410 9.80 -14.72 10.13
CA PHE A 410 9.21 -15.56 11.18
C PHE A 410 10.20 -16.57 11.72
N TYR A 411 11.11 -17.07 10.87
CA TYR A 411 12.04 -18.16 11.16
C TYR A 411 11.32 -19.45 11.59
N PRO A 412 10.53 -20.09 10.72
CA PRO A 412 9.64 -21.20 11.09
C PRO A 412 10.36 -22.38 11.71
N GLU A 413 11.61 -22.64 11.32
CA GLU A 413 12.40 -23.76 11.83
C GLU A 413 13.23 -23.43 13.09
N GLN A 414 13.25 -22.18 13.53
CA GLN A 414 13.90 -21.81 14.78
C GLN A 414 13.11 -22.27 16.00
N ASN A 415 13.84 -22.68 17.04
CA ASN A 415 13.30 -22.87 18.37
C ASN A 415 13.32 -21.55 19.13
N ILE A 416 12.43 -21.38 20.12
CA ILE A 416 12.40 -20.22 21.00
C ILE A 416 12.61 -20.63 22.44
N THR A 417 12.94 -19.66 23.28
CA THR A 417 13.07 -19.90 24.72
C THR A 417 11.71 -19.92 25.43
N VAL A 418 11.66 -20.52 26.60
CA VAL A 418 10.48 -20.47 27.49
C VAL A 418 10.10 -19.01 27.82
N GLN A 419 11.12 -18.14 27.98
CA GLN A 419 10.88 -16.71 28.25
C GLN A 419 10.19 -16.03 27.07
N GLU A 420 10.70 -16.15 25.85
CA GLU A 420 10.12 -15.53 24.65
C GLU A 420 8.65 -15.96 24.45
N PHE A 421 8.37 -17.24 24.64
CA PHE A 421 7.01 -17.75 24.52
C PHE A 421 6.07 -17.20 25.58
N THR A 422 6.49 -17.21 26.86
CA THR A 422 5.66 -16.72 27.95
C THR A 422 5.47 -15.20 27.94
N GLU A 423 6.44 -14.43 27.44
CA GLU A 423 6.29 -13.01 27.15
C GLU A 423 5.22 -12.74 26.09
N GLY A 424 5.22 -13.51 25.00
CA GLY A 424 4.19 -13.41 23.95
C GLY A 424 2.79 -13.74 24.47
N LEU A 425 2.65 -14.81 25.24
CA LEU A 425 1.39 -15.17 25.89
C LEU A 425 0.92 -14.10 26.89
N ASN A 426 1.82 -13.50 27.67
CA ASN A 426 1.48 -12.42 28.59
C ASN A 426 1.04 -11.14 27.85
N GLN A 427 1.63 -10.84 26.69
CA GLN A 427 1.18 -9.71 25.85
C GLN A 427 -0.21 -9.95 25.27
N PHE A 428 -0.52 -11.19 24.94
CA PHE A 428 -1.83 -11.58 24.43
C PHE A 428 -2.90 -11.58 25.54
N ASP A 429 -2.61 -12.17 26.71
CA ASP A 429 -3.47 -12.14 27.89
C ASP A 429 -2.61 -11.96 29.15
N LYS A 430 -2.78 -10.82 29.82
CA LYS A 430 -2.01 -10.40 31.02
C LYS A 430 -2.12 -11.36 32.20
N LYS A 431 -3.07 -12.30 32.19
CA LYS A 431 -3.19 -13.36 33.20
C LYS A 431 -2.06 -14.38 33.13
N ASN A 432 -1.43 -14.55 31.95
CA ASN A 432 -0.32 -15.48 31.78
C ASN A 432 0.95 -14.93 32.44
N LYS A 433 1.63 -15.78 33.22
CA LYS A 433 2.86 -15.41 33.93
C LYS A 433 4.06 -15.51 32.97
N ILE A 434 4.97 -14.53 33.04
CA ILE A 434 6.26 -14.60 32.37
C ILE A 434 7.20 -15.49 33.19
N VAL A 435 7.82 -16.46 32.52
CA VAL A 435 8.85 -17.33 33.09
C VAL A 435 10.21 -16.92 32.55
N LYS A 436 11.07 -16.38 33.40
CA LYS A 436 12.44 -15.98 33.03
C LYS A 436 13.31 -17.25 32.90
N SER A 437 13.45 -17.75 31.70
CA SER A 437 14.26 -18.93 31.37
C SER A 437 14.79 -18.84 29.96
N SER A 438 16.11 -18.94 29.79
CA SER A 438 16.79 -19.01 28.50
C SER A 438 16.84 -20.42 27.90
N VAL A 439 16.23 -21.40 28.57
CA VAL A 439 16.16 -22.79 28.08
C VAL A 439 15.22 -22.80 26.85
N LEU A 440 15.57 -23.63 25.85
CA LEU A 440 14.72 -23.82 24.69
C LEU A 440 13.41 -24.51 25.09
N LEU A 441 12.31 -23.98 24.61
CA LEU A 441 10.96 -24.51 24.87
C LEU A 441 10.81 -25.91 24.24
N THR A 442 10.46 -26.90 25.03
CA THR A 442 10.12 -28.23 24.55
C THR A 442 8.61 -28.32 24.25
N GLU A 443 8.21 -29.31 23.44
CA GLU A 443 6.80 -29.57 23.16
C GLU A 443 6.00 -29.84 24.44
N GLN A 444 6.55 -30.65 25.34
CA GLN A 444 5.93 -30.94 26.65
C GLN A 444 5.72 -29.69 27.50
N GLU A 445 6.73 -28.78 27.55
CA GLU A 445 6.61 -27.53 28.29
C GLU A 445 5.62 -26.58 27.63
N ALA A 446 5.58 -26.51 26.29
CA ALA A 446 4.62 -25.70 25.55
C ALA A 446 3.19 -26.13 25.89
N VAL A 447 2.88 -27.43 25.85
CA VAL A 447 1.57 -27.97 26.25
C VAL A 447 1.24 -27.66 27.70
N ASN A 448 2.18 -27.81 28.64
CA ASN A 448 1.97 -27.49 30.05
C ASN A 448 1.65 -26.01 30.26
N ILE A 449 2.34 -25.09 29.52
CA ILE A 449 2.10 -23.65 29.59
C ILE A 449 0.74 -23.31 28.99
N LEU A 450 0.42 -23.85 27.81
CA LEU A 450 -0.86 -23.61 27.12
C LEU A 450 -2.04 -24.17 27.90
N THR A 451 -1.90 -25.33 28.56
CA THR A 451 -2.93 -25.88 29.45
C THR A 451 -3.24 -24.91 30.60
N LYS A 452 -2.21 -24.31 31.23
CA LYS A 452 -2.38 -23.27 32.22
C LYS A 452 -3.04 -22.00 31.70
N ALA A 453 -2.86 -21.72 30.39
CA ALA A 453 -3.52 -20.61 29.69
C ALA A 453 -4.96 -20.94 29.25
N GLY A 454 -5.45 -22.16 29.53
CA GLY A 454 -6.83 -22.60 29.26
C GLY A 454 -7.00 -23.46 28.01
N ALA A 455 -5.92 -23.86 27.36
CA ALA A 455 -5.98 -24.78 26.22
C ALA A 455 -6.32 -26.20 26.68
N LYS A 456 -6.96 -26.96 25.79
CA LYS A 456 -7.32 -28.37 26.04
C LYS A 456 -6.53 -29.28 25.11
N PHE A 457 -5.84 -30.26 25.68
CA PHE A 457 -5.10 -31.27 24.91
C PHE A 457 -5.58 -32.67 25.23
N PRO A 458 -5.67 -33.58 24.24
CA PRO A 458 -5.75 -34.99 24.52
C PRO A 458 -4.46 -35.46 25.22
N LYS A 459 -4.55 -36.48 26.07
CA LYS A 459 -3.36 -37.07 26.70
C LYS A 459 -2.59 -37.84 25.63
N GLU A 460 -1.47 -37.30 25.19
CA GLU A 460 -0.55 -37.96 24.22
C GLU A 460 0.87 -37.99 24.77
N ASN A 461 1.71 -38.88 24.22
CA ASN A 461 3.14 -38.93 24.50
C ASN A 461 3.83 -37.73 23.85
N LEU A 462 4.03 -36.66 24.59
CA LEU A 462 4.66 -35.44 24.13
C LEU A 462 6.19 -35.53 24.13
N SER A 463 6.82 -34.91 23.14
CA SER A 463 8.27 -34.94 22.98
C SER A 463 8.96 -34.00 23.98
N ALA A 464 10.05 -34.46 24.58
CA ALA A 464 10.97 -33.60 25.35
C ALA A 464 11.97 -32.83 24.48
N LYS A 465 11.84 -32.88 23.14
CA LYS A 465 12.69 -32.14 22.20
C LYS A 465 12.22 -30.68 22.09
N PRO A 466 13.13 -29.75 21.76
CA PRO A 466 12.75 -28.39 21.45
C PRO A 466 11.74 -28.32 20.31
N ILE A 467 10.71 -27.46 20.47
CA ILE A 467 9.67 -27.24 19.47
C ILE A 467 10.05 -26.08 18.55
N SER A 468 9.89 -26.27 17.23
CA SER A 468 10.08 -25.18 16.27
C SER A 468 8.94 -24.16 16.35
N LYS A 469 9.20 -22.91 15.93
CA LYS A 469 8.16 -21.85 15.83
C LYS A 469 7.00 -22.29 14.94
N ARG A 470 7.26 -23.02 13.86
CA ARG A 470 6.24 -23.61 12.98
C ARG A 470 5.28 -24.51 13.75
N ASN A 471 5.83 -25.53 14.42
CA ASN A 471 5.03 -26.49 15.16
C ASN A 471 4.33 -25.84 16.35
N LEU A 472 4.99 -24.89 16.99
CA LEU A 472 4.38 -24.11 18.07
C LEU A 472 3.21 -23.25 17.57
N ALA A 473 3.30 -22.64 16.37
CA ALA A 473 2.19 -21.87 15.80
C ALA A 473 0.97 -22.76 15.53
N ILE A 474 1.18 -23.96 14.98
CA ILE A 474 0.12 -24.95 14.76
C ILE A 474 -0.49 -25.35 16.09
N LEU A 475 0.34 -25.70 17.07
CA LEU A 475 -0.10 -26.15 18.39
C LEU A 475 -0.97 -25.07 19.10
N ILE A 476 -0.56 -23.79 19.04
CA ILE A 476 -1.31 -22.68 19.64
C ILE A 476 -2.65 -22.48 18.94
N GLU A 477 -2.67 -22.52 17.60
CA GLU A 477 -3.89 -22.30 16.81
C GLU A 477 -4.92 -23.40 17.11
N GLU A 478 -4.51 -24.66 17.12
CA GLU A 478 -5.38 -25.81 17.33
C GLU A 478 -5.88 -25.95 18.77
N SER A 479 -5.15 -25.42 19.77
CA SER A 479 -5.48 -25.65 21.18
C SER A 479 -6.03 -24.46 21.92
N LEU A 480 -5.54 -23.27 21.61
CA LEU A 480 -5.91 -22.02 22.33
C LEU A 480 -6.94 -21.18 21.57
N HIS A 481 -7.07 -21.40 20.25
CA HIS A 481 -7.95 -20.63 19.37
C HIS A 481 -7.77 -19.12 19.55
N ALA A 482 -6.50 -18.71 19.68
CA ALA A 482 -6.16 -17.33 20.06
C ALA A 482 -6.63 -16.30 19.05
N PHE A 483 -6.61 -16.66 17.77
CA PHE A 483 -7.05 -15.80 16.67
C PHE A 483 -8.57 -15.57 16.67
N GLU A 484 -9.37 -16.47 17.20
CA GLU A 484 -10.84 -16.35 17.26
C GLU A 484 -11.30 -15.29 18.27
N LYS A 485 -10.41 -14.82 19.17
CA LYS A 485 -10.75 -13.72 20.07
C LYS A 485 -10.92 -12.43 19.30
N GLU A 486 -12.13 -11.87 19.40
CA GLU A 486 -12.47 -10.60 18.77
C GLU A 486 -11.60 -9.46 19.27
N ILE A 487 -11.17 -8.61 18.34
CA ILE A 487 -10.38 -7.41 18.61
C ILE A 487 -11.08 -6.15 18.06
N ASP A 488 -10.77 -5.01 18.66
CA ASP A 488 -11.13 -3.71 18.10
C ASP A 488 -10.14 -3.27 16.98
N PHE A 489 -10.40 -2.14 16.36
CA PHE A 489 -9.55 -1.60 15.30
C PHE A 489 -8.19 -1.08 15.79
N SER A 490 -7.96 -1.01 17.10
CA SER A 490 -6.67 -0.70 17.73
C SER A 490 -5.89 -1.98 18.12
N GLY A 491 -6.44 -3.16 17.84
CA GLY A 491 -5.82 -4.46 18.14
C GLY A 491 -6.00 -4.95 19.58
N ASN A 492 -6.89 -4.32 20.37
CA ASN A 492 -7.21 -4.77 21.73
C ASN A 492 -8.28 -5.86 21.70
N ILE A 493 -8.14 -6.87 22.55
CA ILE A 493 -9.15 -7.91 22.71
C ILE A 493 -10.42 -7.28 23.30
N LYS A 494 -11.56 -7.51 22.62
CA LYS A 494 -12.87 -7.10 23.11
C LYS A 494 -13.28 -7.99 24.29
N THR A 495 -13.45 -7.41 25.47
CA THR A 495 -14.07 -8.11 26.60
C THR A 495 -15.56 -8.27 26.31
N LYS A 496 -16.09 -9.51 26.39
CA LYS A 496 -17.55 -9.71 26.39
C LYS A 496 -18.12 -8.92 27.56
N LYS A 497 -18.95 -7.92 27.26
CA LYS A 497 -19.76 -7.24 28.27
C LYS A 497 -20.86 -8.17 28.74
#